data_13bf4df649b6ee02f8205b636b1244e3
#
_entry.id   13bf4df649b6ee02f8205b636b1244e3
#
_cell.length_a   1.000
_cell.length_b   1.000
_cell.length_c   1.000
_cell.angle_alpha   90.00
_cell.angle_beta   90.00
_cell.angle_gamma   90.00
#
_symmetry.space_group_name_H-M   'P 1'
#
loop_
_entity.id
_entity.type
_entity.pdbx_description
1 polymer ?
#
loop_
_entity_poly.entity_id
_entity_poly.type
_entity_poly.pdbx_seq_one_letter_code
_entity_poly.pdbx_strand_id
1 'polypeptide(L)'
;MRGSIRSVELPPGQKLIALTFDLCESDGDHAGYDGRVVDLLRAEGVKATFFAGGKWLESHPERAQQLIADANFEIGAHGLRHRDLTHATDKTMAEEIGLTEAAFVRARKTLMSRACVTDLQDDASVPQARITLMRFPYGRCNAKALAAVAANGQLAIQWDVVTGDPDPHITAKGIANTILTRAHPGAIIVAHANGRGRNIAAALKIALPKLKEEGYQFVTLSELLAAGKPVIAATCYLNRPGDASRVARAKRQRKSNDIWSVLRSR
;
A
#
# COMPACT_ATOMS: atom_id res chain seq x y z
N MET A 1 9.53 -11.90 11.78
CA MET A 1 10.12 -10.59 12.17
C MET A 1 9.09 -9.82 12.98
N ARG A 2 9.43 -9.29 14.15
CA ARG A 2 8.46 -8.58 15.03
C ARG A 2 8.68 -7.07 14.89
N GLY A 3 7.93 -6.43 14.04
CA GLY A 3 8.00 -4.97 13.80
C GLY A 3 7.49 -4.60 12.42
N SER A 4 7.36 -3.29 12.14
CA SER A 4 6.98 -2.76 10.83
C SER A 4 8.19 -2.19 10.11
N ILE A 5 8.38 -2.57 8.85
CA ILE A 5 9.46 -2.05 8.00
C ILE A 5 9.05 -0.67 7.50
N ARG A 6 9.96 0.30 7.64
CA ARG A 6 9.72 1.72 7.33
C ARG A 6 10.44 2.19 6.07
N SER A 7 11.67 1.74 5.91
CA SER A 7 12.59 2.02 4.81
C SER A 7 13.66 0.94 4.74
N VAL A 8 14.63 1.09 3.85
CA VAL A 8 15.75 0.16 3.70
C VAL A 8 17.07 0.93 3.69
N GLU A 9 18.02 0.52 4.52
CA GLU A 9 19.41 1.02 4.44
C GLU A 9 20.09 0.33 3.26
N LEU A 10 20.43 1.11 2.23
CA LEU A 10 21.08 0.62 1.02
C LEU A 10 22.59 0.76 1.09
N PRO A 11 23.34 -0.07 0.37
CA PRO A 11 24.77 0.15 0.14
C PRO A 11 25.05 1.54 -0.46
N PRO A 12 26.22 2.15 -0.16
CA PRO A 12 26.60 3.45 -0.71
C PRO A 12 26.50 3.49 -2.25
N GLY A 13 25.97 4.59 -2.77
CA GLY A 13 25.82 4.81 -4.22
C GLY A 13 24.55 4.25 -4.85
N GLN A 14 23.82 3.35 -4.20
CA GLN A 14 22.54 2.88 -4.69
C GLN A 14 21.41 3.87 -4.37
N LYS A 15 20.61 4.24 -5.37
CA LYS A 15 19.47 5.14 -5.23
C LYS A 15 18.17 4.44 -5.64
N LEU A 16 17.80 3.40 -4.89
CA LEU A 16 16.54 2.68 -5.10
C LEU A 16 15.45 3.24 -4.19
N ILE A 17 14.24 3.38 -4.71
CA ILE A 17 13.03 3.75 -3.95
C ILE A 17 11.84 2.89 -4.37
N ALA A 18 10.92 2.64 -3.43
CA ALA A 18 9.68 1.95 -3.71
C ALA A 18 8.49 2.93 -3.71
N LEU A 19 7.81 3.05 -4.86
CA LEU A 19 6.48 3.65 -4.94
C LEU A 19 5.46 2.61 -4.55
N THR A 20 4.60 2.95 -3.59
CA THR A 20 3.58 2.01 -3.11
C THR A 20 2.21 2.67 -3.07
N PHE A 21 1.18 1.91 -3.45
CA PHE A 21 -0.18 2.41 -3.58
C PHE A 21 -1.16 1.52 -2.81
N ASP A 22 -1.98 2.14 -1.96
CA ASP A 22 -3.02 1.43 -1.24
C ASP A 22 -4.32 1.40 -2.06
N LEU A 23 -4.91 0.21 -2.18
CA LEU A 23 -6.19 -0.07 -2.83
C LEU A 23 -7.20 -0.52 -1.77
N CYS A 24 -7.63 0.43 -0.95
CA CYS A 24 -8.54 0.20 0.16
C CYS A 24 -9.99 0.08 -0.31
N GLU A 25 -10.73 -0.89 0.24
CA GLU A 25 -12.20 -0.94 0.17
C GLU A 25 -12.75 -1.51 1.46
N SER A 26 -13.75 -0.86 2.08
CA SER A 26 -14.36 -1.28 3.33
C SER A 26 -15.82 -1.72 3.13
N ASP A 27 -16.44 -2.33 4.16
CA ASP A 27 -17.86 -2.68 4.11
C ASP A 27 -18.72 -1.44 3.87
N GLY A 28 -19.71 -1.55 3.00
CA GLY A 28 -20.59 -0.44 2.60
C GLY A 28 -19.96 0.60 1.68
N ASP A 29 -18.71 0.39 1.28
CA ASP A 29 -17.97 1.26 0.39
C ASP A 29 -17.70 0.56 -0.94
N HIS A 30 -17.63 1.34 -2.02
CA HIS A 30 -17.18 0.89 -3.33
C HIS A 30 -16.07 1.82 -3.80
N ALA A 31 -14.84 1.40 -3.60
CA ALA A 31 -13.68 2.17 -4.02
C ALA A 31 -13.50 2.13 -5.53
N GLY A 32 -12.73 3.06 -6.06
CA GLY A 32 -12.43 3.12 -7.48
C GLY A 32 -11.11 2.45 -7.85
N TYR A 33 -10.67 2.77 -9.05
CA TYR A 33 -9.37 2.45 -9.62
C TYR A 33 -8.86 3.66 -10.41
N ASP A 34 -7.70 4.18 -10.04
CA ASP A 34 -7.10 5.29 -10.80
C ASP A 34 -6.18 4.74 -11.91
N GLY A 35 -6.77 4.41 -13.06
CA GLY A 35 -6.05 3.93 -14.24
C GLY A 35 -4.97 4.90 -14.72
N ARG A 36 -5.13 6.22 -14.49
CA ARG A 36 -4.14 7.23 -14.90
C ARG A 36 -2.81 7.06 -14.17
N VAL A 37 -2.83 6.57 -12.92
CA VAL A 37 -1.62 6.22 -12.18
C VAL A 37 -0.94 5.02 -12.82
N VAL A 38 -1.70 3.96 -13.06
CA VAL A 38 -1.16 2.70 -13.61
C VAL A 38 -0.63 2.89 -15.03
N ASP A 39 -1.38 3.61 -15.87
CA ASP A 39 -0.97 3.91 -17.25
C ASP A 39 0.31 4.76 -17.29
N LEU A 40 0.44 5.73 -16.37
CA LEU A 40 1.65 6.53 -16.22
C LEU A 40 2.85 5.67 -15.82
N LEU A 41 2.69 4.80 -14.81
CA LEU A 41 3.77 3.91 -14.37
C LEU A 41 4.24 3.00 -15.50
N ARG A 42 3.32 2.44 -16.28
CA ARG A 42 3.63 1.63 -17.47
C ARG A 42 4.37 2.42 -18.53
N ALA A 43 3.85 3.59 -18.89
CA ALA A 43 4.48 4.45 -19.90
C ALA A 43 5.89 4.87 -19.53
N GLU A 44 6.14 5.07 -18.23
CA GLU A 44 7.43 5.45 -17.69
C GLU A 44 8.35 4.26 -17.36
N GLY A 45 7.91 3.01 -17.51
CA GLY A 45 8.64 1.83 -17.10
C GLY A 45 8.96 1.79 -15.60
N VAL A 46 8.08 2.34 -14.77
CA VAL A 46 8.26 2.47 -13.32
C VAL A 46 7.65 1.29 -12.61
N LYS A 47 8.47 0.57 -11.84
CA LYS A 47 8.01 -0.51 -10.96
C LYS A 47 7.31 0.05 -9.72
N ALA A 48 6.31 -0.68 -9.22
CA ALA A 48 5.55 -0.28 -8.04
C ALA A 48 4.98 -1.49 -7.28
N THR A 49 4.61 -1.28 -6.00
CA THR A 49 3.90 -2.29 -5.20
C THR A 49 2.51 -1.77 -4.82
N PHE A 50 1.47 -2.55 -5.11
CA PHE A 50 0.09 -2.24 -4.79
C PHE A 50 -0.37 -3.07 -3.58
N PHE A 51 -0.72 -2.41 -2.49
CA PHE A 51 -1.32 -3.05 -1.32
C PHE A 51 -2.83 -3.12 -1.48
N ALA A 52 -3.32 -4.26 -1.93
CA ALA A 52 -4.72 -4.47 -2.27
C ALA A 52 -5.51 -5.07 -1.09
N GLY A 53 -6.67 -4.48 -0.78
CA GLY A 53 -7.66 -5.07 0.10
C GLY A 53 -8.35 -6.27 -0.56
N GLY A 54 -8.68 -7.31 0.22
CA GLY A 54 -9.33 -8.49 -0.34
C GLY A 54 -10.67 -8.15 -1.00
N LYS A 55 -11.45 -7.28 -0.37
CA LYS A 55 -12.71 -6.80 -0.95
C LYS A 55 -12.50 -6.05 -2.27
N TRP A 56 -11.44 -5.22 -2.37
CA TRP A 56 -11.10 -4.54 -3.61
C TRP A 56 -10.72 -5.53 -4.72
N LEU A 57 -9.95 -6.57 -4.39
CA LEU A 57 -9.61 -7.64 -5.34
C LEU A 57 -10.86 -8.36 -5.88
N GLU A 58 -11.87 -8.54 -5.04
CA GLU A 58 -13.15 -9.19 -5.40
C GLU A 58 -14.07 -8.27 -6.21
N SER A 59 -14.13 -6.98 -5.88
CA SER A 59 -14.99 -6.01 -6.56
C SER A 59 -14.40 -5.50 -7.87
N HIS A 60 -13.08 -5.65 -8.10
CA HIS A 60 -12.36 -5.22 -9.29
C HIS A 60 -11.57 -6.36 -9.95
N PRO A 61 -12.20 -7.50 -10.29
CA PRO A 61 -11.49 -8.72 -10.68
C PRO A 61 -10.61 -8.54 -11.91
N GLU A 62 -11.05 -7.78 -12.91
CA GLU A 62 -10.28 -7.53 -14.13
C GLU A 62 -9.08 -6.62 -13.86
N ARG A 63 -9.24 -5.58 -13.03
CA ARG A 63 -8.16 -4.68 -12.64
C ARG A 63 -7.13 -5.38 -11.78
N ALA A 64 -7.58 -6.23 -10.86
CA ALA A 64 -6.71 -7.10 -10.08
C ALA A 64 -5.84 -7.99 -10.98
N GLN A 65 -6.46 -8.66 -11.97
CA GLN A 65 -5.74 -9.50 -12.94
C GLN A 65 -4.75 -8.70 -13.79
N GLN A 66 -5.11 -7.49 -14.22
CA GLN A 66 -4.22 -6.60 -14.98
C GLN A 66 -2.98 -6.18 -14.16
N LEU A 67 -3.15 -5.92 -12.87
CA LEU A 67 -2.02 -5.60 -11.99
C LEU A 67 -1.16 -6.83 -11.70
N ILE A 68 -1.78 -7.99 -11.49
CA ILE A 68 -1.08 -9.26 -11.22
C ILE A 68 -0.27 -9.72 -12.44
N ALA A 69 -0.79 -9.47 -13.66
CA ALA A 69 -0.13 -9.89 -14.91
C ALA A 69 1.07 -9.00 -15.30
N ASP A 70 1.21 -7.83 -14.69
CA ASP A 70 2.24 -6.85 -15.07
C ASP A 70 3.54 -7.11 -14.29
N ALA A 71 4.60 -7.46 -15.00
CA ALA A 71 5.90 -7.74 -14.40
C ALA A 71 6.56 -6.55 -13.66
N ASN A 72 6.08 -5.33 -13.90
CA ASN A 72 6.53 -4.14 -13.17
C ASN A 72 5.81 -3.96 -11.83
N PHE A 73 4.77 -4.76 -11.56
CA PHE A 73 3.94 -4.56 -10.37
C PHE A 73 3.99 -5.75 -9.42
N GLU A 74 4.04 -5.44 -8.14
CA GLU A 74 3.95 -6.40 -7.05
C GLU A 74 2.68 -6.16 -6.26
N ILE A 75 2.03 -7.22 -5.78
CA ILE A 75 0.83 -7.14 -4.96
C ILE A 75 1.14 -7.48 -3.51
N GLY A 76 0.84 -6.57 -2.60
CA GLY A 76 0.81 -6.78 -1.16
C GLY A 76 -0.63 -6.83 -0.64
N ALA A 77 -0.83 -7.34 0.58
CA ALA A 77 -2.11 -7.36 1.27
C ALA A 77 -2.38 -6.04 2.02
N HIS A 78 -3.68 -5.63 2.08
CA HIS A 78 -4.11 -4.46 2.84
C HIS A 78 -5.34 -4.73 3.74
N GLY A 79 -5.47 -5.97 4.24
CA GLY A 79 -6.64 -6.45 4.95
C GLY A 79 -7.80 -6.77 4.03
N LEU A 80 -8.75 -7.59 4.51
CA LEU A 80 -9.91 -8.00 3.71
C LEU A 80 -10.86 -6.82 3.48
N ARG A 81 -11.26 -6.13 4.57
CA ARG A 81 -12.28 -5.06 4.61
C ARG A 81 -11.77 -3.76 5.20
N HIS A 82 -10.46 -3.55 5.14
CA HIS A 82 -9.80 -2.34 5.63
C HIS A 82 -10.13 -2.03 7.10
N ARG A 83 -10.17 -3.03 7.97
CA ARG A 83 -10.45 -2.87 9.40
C ARG A 83 -9.21 -2.47 10.19
N ASP A 84 -9.41 -1.69 11.26
CA ASP A 84 -8.35 -1.39 12.23
C ASP A 84 -8.04 -2.64 13.08
N LEU A 85 -6.93 -3.29 12.80
CA LEU A 85 -6.55 -4.55 13.46
C LEU A 85 -6.10 -4.36 14.91
N THR A 86 -5.90 -3.14 15.38
CA THR A 86 -5.52 -2.89 16.78
C THR A 86 -6.63 -3.26 17.78
N HIS A 87 -7.86 -3.34 17.32
CA HIS A 87 -9.05 -3.68 18.11
C HIS A 87 -9.71 -4.99 17.65
N ALA A 88 -9.09 -5.70 16.71
CA ALA A 88 -9.65 -6.92 16.16
C ALA A 88 -9.54 -8.11 17.13
N THR A 89 -10.56 -8.99 17.13
CA THR A 89 -10.47 -10.30 17.75
C THR A 89 -9.50 -11.20 16.98
N ASP A 90 -9.04 -12.32 17.56
CA ASP A 90 -8.17 -13.27 16.85
C ASP A 90 -8.83 -13.78 15.57
N LYS A 91 -10.14 -14.09 15.62
CA LYS A 91 -10.92 -14.52 14.48
C LYS A 91 -10.93 -13.46 13.38
N THR A 92 -11.30 -12.21 13.72
CA THR A 92 -11.33 -11.10 12.75
C THR A 92 -9.94 -10.85 12.16
N MET A 93 -8.90 -10.97 12.95
CA MET A 93 -7.51 -10.77 12.49
C MET A 93 -7.10 -11.86 11.49
N ALA A 94 -7.41 -13.11 11.79
CA ALA A 94 -7.17 -14.23 10.88
C ALA A 94 -7.96 -14.09 9.56
N GLU A 95 -9.22 -13.64 9.64
CA GLU A 95 -10.05 -13.36 8.46
C GLU A 95 -9.47 -12.22 7.60
N GLU A 96 -9.13 -11.09 8.22
CA GLU A 96 -8.56 -9.92 7.51
C GLU A 96 -7.24 -10.24 6.80
N ILE A 97 -6.42 -11.11 7.36
CA ILE A 97 -5.13 -11.52 6.77
C ILE A 97 -5.34 -12.65 5.77
N GLY A 98 -5.92 -13.77 6.19
CA GLY A 98 -5.99 -14.99 5.39
C GLY A 98 -6.95 -14.90 4.21
N LEU A 99 -8.11 -14.23 4.36
CA LEU A 99 -9.07 -14.09 3.27
C LEU A 99 -8.61 -13.07 2.22
N THR A 100 -7.73 -12.12 2.56
CA THR A 100 -7.08 -11.26 1.57
C THR A 100 -6.17 -12.08 0.66
N GLU A 101 -5.36 -12.97 1.22
CA GLU A 101 -4.52 -13.88 0.43
C GLU A 101 -5.38 -14.81 -0.43
N ALA A 102 -6.48 -15.34 0.12
CA ALA A 102 -7.41 -16.18 -0.64
C ALA A 102 -8.06 -15.43 -1.82
N ALA A 103 -8.40 -14.15 -1.67
CA ALA A 103 -8.92 -13.31 -2.76
C ALA A 103 -7.86 -13.13 -3.87
N PHE A 104 -6.62 -12.86 -3.50
CA PHE A 104 -5.51 -12.78 -4.45
C PHE A 104 -5.30 -14.10 -5.21
N VAL A 105 -5.26 -15.23 -4.51
CA VAL A 105 -5.09 -16.55 -5.12
C VAL A 105 -6.23 -16.84 -6.11
N ARG A 106 -7.47 -16.47 -5.79
CA ARG A 106 -8.61 -16.60 -6.73
C ARG A 106 -8.41 -15.75 -7.98
N ALA A 107 -8.06 -14.46 -7.82
CA ALA A 107 -7.82 -13.54 -8.94
C ALA A 107 -6.70 -14.06 -9.85
N ARG A 108 -5.58 -14.52 -9.25
CA ARG A 108 -4.46 -15.13 -9.97
C ARG A 108 -4.88 -16.42 -10.69
N LYS A 109 -5.62 -17.32 -10.04
CA LYS A 109 -6.10 -18.55 -10.66
C LYS A 109 -6.95 -18.25 -11.90
N THR A 110 -7.85 -17.30 -11.82
CA THR A 110 -8.67 -16.86 -12.95
C THR A 110 -7.82 -16.25 -14.07
N LEU A 111 -6.81 -15.46 -13.74
CA LEU A 111 -5.85 -14.93 -14.71
C LEU A 111 -5.13 -16.08 -15.45
N MET A 112 -4.58 -17.05 -14.70
CA MET A 112 -3.82 -18.17 -15.24
C MET A 112 -4.66 -19.12 -16.10
N SER A 113 -6.00 -19.10 -15.98
CA SER A 113 -6.89 -19.89 -16.83
C SER A 113 -7.26 -19.19 -18.15
N ARG A 114 -6.81 -17.96 -18.39
CA ARG A 114 -7.07 -17.25 -19.64
C ARG A 114 -6.14 -17.79 -20.76
N ALA A 115 -6.68 -18.03 -21.94
CA ALA A 115 -5.93 -18.57 -23.08
C ALA A 115 -4.67 -17.76 -23.43
N CYS A 116 -4.76 -16.41 -23.33
CA CYS A 116 -3.60 -15.54 -23.60
C CYS A 116 -2.46 -15.63 -22.56
N VAL A 117 -2.66 -16.32 -21.43
CA VAL A 117 -1.66 -16.50 -20.37
C VAL A 117 -1.11 -17.93 -20.34
N THR A 118 -1.90 -18.91 -20.80
CA THR A 118 -1.48 -20.32 -20.83
C THR A 118 -0.29 -20.57 -21.77
N ASP A 119 -0.07 -19.70 -22.75
CA ASP A 119 1.03 -19.79 -23.70
C ASP A 119 2.33 -19.15 -23.18
N LEU A 120 2.27 -18.42 -22.03
CA LEU A 120 3.42 -17.81 -21.38
C LEU A 120 4.09 -18.81 -20.42
N GLN A 121 4.81 -19.78 -20.96
CA GLN A 121 5.50 -20.82 -20.16
C GLN A 121 6.93 -20.45 -19.73
N ASP A 122 7.43 -19.26 -20.08
CA ASP A 122 8.75 -18.82 -19.69
C ASP A 122 8.76 -18.25 -18.26
N ASP A 123 9.70 -18.72 -17.44
CA ASP A 123 9.83 -18.49 -15.99
C ASP A 123 9.80 -16.99 -15.57
N ALA A 124 10.26 -16.09 -16.43
CA ALA A 124 10.31 -14.64 -16.16
C ALA A 124 8.94 -13.93 -16.24
N SER A 125 7.94 -14.58 -16.82
CA SER A 125 6.59 -14.01 -17.01
C SER A 125 5.52 -14.59 -16.08
N VAL A 126 5.89 -15.51 -15.17
CA VAL A 126 4.93 -16.11 -14.24
C VAL A 126 4.54 -15.10 -13.15
N PRO A 127 3.27 -14.70 -13.08
CA PRO A 127 2.82 -13.78 -12.07
C PRO A 127 3.09 -14.27 -10.64
N GLN A 128 3.32 -13.31 -9.73
CA GLN A 128 3.53 -13.54 -8.31
C GLN A 128 2.64 -14.67 -7.75
N ALA A 129 3.24 -15.66 -7.09
CA ALA A 129 2.54 -16.87 -6.66
C ALA A 129 1.72 -16.67 -5.37
N ARG A 130 2.22 -15.83 -4.45
CA ARG A 130 1.63 -15.58 -3.13
C ARG A 130 1.94 -14.17 -2.64
N ILE A 131 1.16 -13.68 -1.69
CA ILE A 131 1.43 -12.41 -1.02
C ILE A 131 2.38 -12.64 0.16
N THR A 132 3.51 -11.94 0.18
CA THR A 132 4.50 -11.98 1.26
C THR A 132 4.58 -10.69 2.06
N LEU A 133 3.90 -9.64 1.60
CA LEU A 133 3.90 -8.29 2.17
C LEU A 133 2.50 -7.91 2.65
N MET A 134 2.41 -7.32 3.84
CA MET A 134 1.16 -6.80 4.40
C MET A 134 1.34 -5.37 4.88
N ARG A 135 0.42 -4.48 4.49
CA ARG A 135 0.31 -3.13 5.03
C ARG A 135 -0.95 -3.01 5.88
N PHE A 136 -0.80 -2.48 7.08
CA PHE A 136 -1.93 -2.32 7.99
C PHE A 136 -2.83 -1.16 7.57
N PRO A 137 -4.16 -1.36 7.51
CA PRO A 137 -5.12 -0.29 7.34
C PRO A 137 -4.89 0.86 8.32
N TYR A 138 -5.05 2.11 7.86
CA TYR A 138 -4.87 3.34 8.65
C TYR A 138 -3.46 3.54 9.21
N GLY A 139 -2.46 2.77 8.77
CA GLY A 139 -1.11 2.80 9.36
C GLY A 139 -1.07 2.41 10.84
N ARG A 140 -1.96 1.53 11.30
CA ARG A 140 -2.11 1.17 12.70
C ARG A 140 -1.85 -0.30 12.95
N CYS A 141 -0.99 -0.56 13.93
CA CYS A 141 -0.79 -1.91 14.46
C CYS A 141 -0.52 -1.88 15.96
N ASN A 142 -0.59 -3.06 16.55
CA ASN A 142 -0.11 -3.36 17.89
C ASN A 142 0.72 -4.65 17.84
N ALA A 143 1.31 -5.05 18.95
CA ALA A 143 2.15 -6.25 19.03
C ALA A 143 1.41 -7.53 18.58
N LYS A 144 0.11 -7.62 18.90
CA LYS A 144 -0.75 -8.76 18.51
C LYS A 144 -0.94 -8.82 16.99
N ALA A 145 -1.25 -7.69 16.36
CA ALA A 145 -1.43 -7.61 14.91
C ALA A 145 -0.11 -7.91 14.16
N LEU A 146 1.02 -7.38 14.65
CA LEU A 146 2.34 -7.68 14.09
C LEU A 146 2.68 -9.17 14.20
N ALA A 147 2.36 -9.80 15.33
CA ALA A 147 2.57 -11.23 15.53
C ALA A 147 1.70 -12.07 14.57
N ALA A 148 0.44 -11.69 14.35
CA ALA A 148 -0.46 -12.39 13.44
C ALA A 148 0.03 -12.33 11.98
N VAL A 149 0.47 -11.17 11.51
CA VAL A 149 1.05 -11.00 10.16
C VAL A 149 2.31 -11.87 10.01
N ALA A 150 3.19 -11.86 11.01
CA ALA A 150 4.40 -12.69 11.01
C ALA A 150 4.07 -14.21 11.04
N ALA A 151 3.06 -14.62 11.79
CA ALA A 151 2.60 -16.01 11.84
C ALA A 151 2.01 -16.49 10.50
N ASN A 152 1.45 -15.59 9.71
CA ASN A 152 1.00 -15.86 8.33
C ASN A 152 2.14 -15.85 7.29
N GLY A 153 3.39 -15.72 7.73
CA GLY A 153 4.57 -15.70 6.86
C GLY A 153 4.73 -14.42 6.05
N GLN A 154 4.09 -13.32 6.48
CA GLN A 154 4.15 -12.03 5.81
C GLN A 154 5.02 -11.02 6.59
N LEU A 155 5.58 -10.06 5.87
CA LEU A 155 6.29 -8.92 6.41
C LEU A 155 5.34 -7.72 6.56
N ALA A 156 5.36 -7.08 7.73
CA ALA A 156 4.59 -5.87 7.97
C ALA A 156 5.33 -4.66 7.36
N ILE A 157 4.77 -4.08 6.31
CA ILE A 157 5.32 -2.95 5.56
C ILE A 157 4.54 -1.69 5.88
N GLN A 158 5.26 -0.66 6.29
CA GLN A 158 4.76 0.69 6.41
C GLN A 158 5.50 1.61 5.40
N TRP A 159 5.80 2.83 5.76
CA TRP A 159 6.44 3.83 4.91
C TRP A 159 7.19 4.86 5.76
N ASP A 160 8.04 5.62 5.15
CA ASP A 160 8.69 6.79 5.75
C ASP A 160 8.40 8.09 4.98
N VAL A 161 7.88 8.00 3.75
CA VAL A 161 7.44 9.16 2.97
C VAL A 161 5.92 9.10 2.74
N VAL A 162 5.20 10.08 3.29
CA VAL A 162 3.75 10.25 3.15
C VAL A 162 3.48 11.34 2.13
N THR A 163 2.78 11.00 1.04
CA THR A 163 2.42 11.97 -0.02
C THR A 163 1.37 12.99 0.41
N GLY A 164 0.48 12.59 1.32
CA GLY A 164 -0.68 13.40 1.73
C GLY A 164 -1.84 13.38 0.74
N ASP A 165 -1.80 12.53 -0.27
CA ASP A 165 -2.76 12.45 -1.38
C ASP A 165 -4.23 12.22 -1.00
N PRO A 166 -4.63 11.69 0.19
CA PRO A 166 -6.03 11.65 0.59
C PRO A 166 -6.61 13.01 1.02
N ASP A 167 -5.78 14.03 1.25
CA ASP A 167 -6.27 15.36 1.62
C ASP A 167 -7.01 16.00 0.43
N PRO A 168 -8.30 16.40 0.59
CA PRO A 168 -9.07 17.01 -0.48
C PRO A 168 -8.51 18.35 -0.99
N HIS A 169 -7.68 19.02 -0.22
CA HIS A 169 -7.10 20.33 -0.53
C HIS A 169 -5.68 20.26 -1.09
N ILE A 170 -5.07 19.06 -1.13
CA ILE A 170 -3.70 18.92 -1.60
C ILE A 170 -3.61 19.12 -3.11
N THR A 171 -2.61 19.86 -3.57
CA THR A 171 -2.35 20.07 -5.00
C THR A 171 -1.36 19.05 -5.55
N ALA A 172 -1.40 18.80 -6.86
CA ALA A 172 -0.40 17.97 -7.53
C ALA A 172 1.04 18.46 -7.28
N LYS A 173 1.25 19.79 -7.32
CA LYS A 173 2.55 20.41 -7.03
C LYS A 173 2.97 20.19 -5.56
N GLY A 174 2.03 20.24 -4.62
CA GLY A 174 2.28 19.98 -3.21
C GLY A 174 2.72 18.54 -2.96
N ILE A 175 2.03 17.56 -3.56
CA ILE A 175 2.41 16.15 -3.50
C ILE A 175 3.78 15.94 -4.14
N ALA A 176 3.99 16.45 -5.36
CA ALA A 176 5.28 16.33 -6.07
C ALA A 176 6.43 16.90 -5.24
N ASN A 177 6.24 18.09 -4.66
CA ASN A 177 7.24 18.70 -3.79
C ASN A 177 7.54 17.84 -2.55
N THR A 178 6.51 17.26 -1.92
CA THR A 178 6.68 16.33 -0.80
C THR A 178 7.52 15.11 -1.20
N ILE A 179 7.21 14.50 -2.34
CA ILE A 179 7.97 13.37 -2.87
C ILE A 179 9.43 13.77 -3.10
N LEU A 180 9.66 14.85 -3.86
CA LEU A 180 11.01 15.32 -4.22
C LEU A 180 11.88 15.71 -3.02
N THR A 181 11.29 16.37 -2.02
CA THR A 181 12.05 16.83 -0.84
C THR A 181 12.29 15.75 0.21
N ARG A 182 11.50 14.68 0.19
CA ARG A 182 11.59 13.59 1.18
C ARG A 182 12.12 12.28 0.62
N ALA A 183 12.19 12.14 -0.70
CA ALA A 183 12.81 10.98 -1.32
C ALA A 183 14.28 10.87 -0.88
N HIS A 184 14.68 9.66 -0.51
CA HIS A 184 16.05 9.30 -0.18
C HIS A 184 16.30 7.84 -0.57
N PRO A 185 17.54 7.40 -0.71
CA PRO A 185 17.85 5.99 -0.99
C PRO A 185 17.20 5.06 0.04
N GLY A 186 16.44 4.07 -0.43
CA GLY A 186 15.72 3.12 0.42
C GLY A 186 14.36 3.59 0.93
N ALA A 187 13.86 4.75 0.49
CA ALA A 187 12.55 5.27 0.88
C ALA A 187 11.40 4.39 0.40
N ILE A 188 10.37 4.26 1.24
CA ILE A 188 9.07 3.66 0.91
C ILE A 188 8.02 4.77 0.91
N ILE A 189 7.51 5.09 -0.27
CA ILE A 189 6.56 6.19 -0.50
C ILE A 189 5.14 5.62 -0.53
N VAL A 190 4.23 6.14 0.31
CA VAL A 190 2.81 5.74 0.31
C VAL A 190 1.95 6.75 -0.43
N ALA A 191 1.08 6.22 -1.30
CA ALA A 191 0.01 6.92 -2.02
C ALA A 191 -1.20 6.00 -2.18
N HIS A 192 -2.26 6.46 -2.87
CA HIS A 192 -3.47 5.69 -3.13
C HIS A 192 -3.80 5.68 -4.63
N ALA A 193 -4.25 4.53 -5.14
CA ALA A 193 -4.69 4.37 -6.54
C ALA A 193 -6.14 3.83 -6.65
N ASN A 194 -6.92 3.93 -5.59
CA ASN A 194 -8.32 3.49 -5.50
C ASN A 194 -9.34 4.62 -5.67
N GLY A 195 -8.96 5.72 -6.34
CA GLY A 195 -9.79 6.91 -6.50
C GLY A 195 -9.79 7.85 -5.28
N ARG A 196 -9.14 7.47 -4.18
CA ARG A 196 -8.99 8.31 -2.97
C ARG A 196 -7.70 9.11 -2.95
N GLY A 197 -6.72 8.74 -3.76
CA GLY A 197 -5.49 9.49 -3.99
C GLY A 197 -5.76 10.68 -4.92
N ARG A 198 -5.93 11.86 -4.33
CA ARG A 198 -6.19 13.08 -5.11
C ARG A 198 -4.92 13.56 -5.79
N ASN A 199 -5.03 13.93 -7.07
CA ASN A 199 -3.95 14.53 -7.86
C ASN A 199 -2.65 13.70 -7.96
N ILE A 200 -2.66 12.42 -7.55
CA ILE A 200 -1.42 11.62 -7.50
C ILE A 200 -0.82 11.39 -8.90
N ALA A 201 -1.64 11.06 -9.91
CA ALA A 201 -1.14 10.88 -11.28
C ALA A 201 -0.47 12.17 -11.83
N ALA A 202 -1.09 13.33 -11.58
CA ALA A 202 -0.52 14.62 -11.99
C ALA A 202 0.76 14.96 -11.21
N ALA A 203 0.82 14.60 -9.93
CA ALA A 203 2.02 14.78 -9.10
C ALA A 203 3.18 13.90 -9.57
N LEU A 204 2.90 12.65 -9.91
CA LEU A 204 3.92 11.72 -10.42
C LEU A 204 4.48 12.17 -11.76
N LYS A 205 3.68 12.77 -12.65
CA LYS A 205 4.17 13.38 -13.91
C LYS A 205 5.22 14.46 -13.65
N ILE A 206 5.16 15.14 -12.50
CA ILE A 206 6.14 16.16 -12.11
C ILE A 206 7.36 15.54 -11.42
N ALA A 207 7.13 14.55 -10.54
CA ALA A 207 8.16 14.01 -9.67
C ALA A 207 9.04 12.95 -10.35
N LEU A 208 8.45 12.06 -11.16
CA LEU A 208 9.18 10.93 -11.76
C LEU A 208 10.37 11.36 -12.62
N PRO A 209 10.23 12.32 -13.58
CA PRO A 209 11.37 12.75 -14.40
C PRO A 209 12.52 13.28 -13.55
N LYS A 210 12.23 14.11 -12.54
CA LYS A 210 13.23 14.71 -11.67
C LYS A 210 13.98 13.69 -10.83
N LEU A 211 13.27 12.72 -10.26
CA LEU A 211 13.90 11.64 -9.51
C LEU A 211 14.79 10.77 -10.40
N LYS A 212 14.37 10.50 -11.65
CA LYS A 212 15.20 9.80 -12.63
C LYS A 212 16.45 10.59 -12.99
N GLU A 213 16.34 11.90 -13.21
CA GLU A 213 17.48 12.81 -13.43
C GLU A 213 18.46 12.83 -12.26
N GLU A 214 17.95 12.72 -11.02
CA GLU A 214 18.76 12.58 -9.82
C GLU A 214 19.38 11.17 -9.64
N GLY A 215 19.08 10.24 -10.56
CA GLY A 215 19.61 8.88 -10.58
C GLY A 215 18.84 7.88 -9.72
N TYR A 216 17.62 8.20 -9.29
CA TYR A 216 16.78 7.24 -8.59
C TYR A 216 16.20 6.18 -9.55
N GLN A 217 16.20 4.95 -9.10
CA GLN A 217 15.55 3.82 -9.76
C GLN A 217 14.35 3.36 -8.93
N PHE A 218 13.25 3.08 -9.62
CA PHE A 218 12.01 2.61 -9.01
C PHE A 218 11.97 1.09 -9.06
N VAL A 219 11.82 0.49 -7.89
CA VAL A 219 11.81 -0.97 -7.72
C VAL A 219 10.58 -1.42 -6.95
N THR A 220 10.21 -2.70 -7.05
CA THR A 220 9.20 -3.29 -6.17
C THR A 220 9.72 -3.32 -4.73
N LEU A 221 8.83 -3.50 -3.76
CA LEU A 221 9.25 -3.63 -2.36
C LEU A 221 10.11 -4.87 -2.12
N SER A 222 9.78 -6.00 -2.74
CA SER A 222 10.62 -7.20 -2.62
C SER A 222 12.02 -6.97 -3.16
N GLU A 223 12.17 -6.27 -4.29
CA GLU A 223 13.48 -5.88 -4.84
C GLU A 223 14.21 -4.91 -3.90
N LEU A 224 13.51 -3.92 -3.33
CA LEU A 224 14.09 -2.99 -2.38
C LEU A 224 14.60 -3.69 -1.12
N LEU A 225 13.80 -4.62 -0.58
CA LEU A 225 14.16 -5.42 0.60
C LEU A 225 15.34 -6.35 0.35
N ALA A 226 15.48 -6.87 -0.87
CA ALA A 226 16.60 -7.70 -1.27
C ALA A 226 17.91 -6.89 -1.45
N ALA A 227 17.80 -5.58 -1.73
CA ALA A 227 18.95 -4.71 -2.00
C ALA A 227 19.65 -4.18 -0.74
N GLY A 228 19.03 -4.27 0.44
CA GLY A 228 19.61 -3.68 1.66
C GLY A 228 19.04 -4.21 2.97
N LYS A 229 19.32 -3.49 4.05
CA LYS A 229 18.90 -3.85 5.41
C LYS A 229 17.61 -3.12 5.78
N PRO A 230 16.50 -3.82 6.11
CA PRO A 230 15.26 -3.18 6.52
C PRO A 230 15.41 -2.36 7.81
N VAL A 231 14.90 -1.13 7.80
CA VAL A 231 14.75 -0.28 8.98
C VAL A 231 13.41 -0.60 9.65
N ILE A 232 13.46 -1.14 10.86
CA ILE A 232 12.32 -1.71 11.55
C ILE A 232 11.94 -0.85 12.74
N ALA A 233 10.64 -0.51 12.84
CA ALA A 233 10.05 0.09 14.03
C ALA A 233 9.24 -0.97 14.81
N ALA A 234 9.28 -0.91 16.13
CA ALA A 234 8.50 -1.80 17.00
C ALA A 234 6.99 -1.56 16.92
N THR A 235 6.56 -0.43 16.38
CA THR A 235 5.15 0.00 16.25
C THR A 235 4.85 0.57 14.89
N CYS A 236 3.56 0.67 14.54
CA CYS A 236 3.12 1.42 13.37
C CYS A 236 2.82 2.87 13.74
N TYR A 237 3.16 3.79 12.84
CA TYR A 237 2.88 5.22 12.95
C TYR A 237 2.80 5.83 11.54
N LEU A 238 2.22 7.01 11.42
CA LEU A 238 2.13 7.72 10.13
C LEU A 238 3.46 8.41 9.78
N ASN A 239 3.80 9.47 10.51
CA ASN A 239 5.04 10.22 10.35
C ASN A 239 5.99 10.10 11.54
N ARG A 240 5.47 9.93 12.76
CA ARG A 240 6.25 9.90 14.01
C ARG A 240 5.68 8.87 14.98
N PRO A 241 6.51 8.22 15.80
CA PRO A 241 6.04 7.31 16.82
C PRO A 241 4.91 7.90 17.68
N GLY A 242 3.82 7.15 17.83
CA GLY A 242 2.64 7.53 18.63
C GLY A 242 1.59 8.41 17.92
N ASP A 243 1.81 8.92 16.71
CA ASP A 243 0.85 9.78 16.02
C ASP A 243 -0.43 9.03 15.57
N ALA A 244 -0.32 7.77 15.20
CA ALA A 244 -1.48 6.93 14.86
C ALA A 244 -2.49 6.85 16.03
N SER A 245 -2.00 6.79 17.27
CA SER A 245 -2.84 6.82 18.47
C SER A 245 -3.49 8.16 18.71
N ARG A 246 -2.78 9.28 18.44
CA ARG A 246 -3.32 10.65 18.58
C ARG A 246 -4.44 10.92 17.57
N VAL A 247 -4.26 10.53 16.32
CA VAL A 247 -5.29 10.65 15.28
C VAL A 247 -6.54 9.85 15.64
N ALA A 248 -6.38 8.66 16.22
CA ALA A 248 -7.50 7.85 16.69
C ALA A 248 -8.29 8.55 17.82
N ARG A 249 -7.58 9.12 18.78
CA ARG A 249 -8.20 9.88 19.90
C ARG A 249 -8.95 11.11 19.39
N ALA A 250 -8.35 11.90 18.50
CA ALA A 250 -8.98 13.10 17.93
C ALA A 250 -10.27 12.75 17.14
N LYS A 251 -10.26 11.67 16.34
CA LYS A 251 -11.48 11.22 15.64
C LYS A 251 -12.57 10.74 16.59
N ARG A 252 -12.24 10.03 17.68
CA ARG A 252 -13.21 9.62 18.71
C ARG A 252 -13.82 10.83 19.41
N GLN A 253 -13.01 11.84 19.73
CA GLN A 253 -13.46 13.04 20.42
C GLN A 253 -14.39 13.89 19.53
N ARG A 254 -14.08 14.05 18.23
CA ARG A 254 -14.97 14.68 17.26
C ARG A 254 -16.31 13.97 17.16
N LYS A 255 -16.31 12.64 17.00
CA LYS A 255 -17.53 11.83 16.93
C LYS A 255 -18.38 11.92 18.21
N SER A 256 -17.74 11.97 19.39
CA SER A 256 -18.42 12.20 20.68
C SER A 256 -19.05 13.60 20.74
N ASN A 257 -18.30 14.63 20.33
CA ASN A 257 -18.80 16.00 20.33
C ASN A 257 -19.97 16.21 19.36
N ASP A 258 -19.93 15.57 18.18
CA ASP A 258 -21.02 15.62 17.21
C ASP A 258 -22.29 14.93 17.75
N ILE A 259 -22.17 13.82 18.46
CA ILE A 259 -23.31 13.14 19.12
C ILE A 259 -23.90 14.04 20.22
N TRP A 260 -23.07 14.68 21.03
CA TRP A 260 -23.54 15.59 22.08
C TRP A 260 -24.15 16.89 21.54
N SER A 261 -23.70 17.38 20.38
CA SER A 261 -24.33 18.55 19.72
C SER A 261 -25.73 18.24 19.22
N VAL A 262 -25.94 17.05 18.63
CA VAL A 262 -27.25 16.58 18.14
C VAL A 262 -28.21 16.31 19.30
N LEU A 263 -27.73 15.82 20.45
CA LEU A 263 -28.59 15.59 21.63
C LEU A 263 -28.98 16.85 22.38
N ARG A 264 -28.26 17.99 22.22
CA ARG A 264 -28.59 19.26 22.82
C ARG A 264 -29.51 20.14 21.94
N SER A 265 -29.72 19.76 20.69
CA SER A 265 -30.59 20.46 19.74
C SER A 265 -32.00 19.83 19.65
N ARG A 266 -32.33 18.94 20.55
CA ARG A 266 -33.66 18.39 20.81
C ARG A 266 -34.12 18.77 22.22
#